data_8da5bb786cc693c091cab00b4380f083
#
_entry.id   8da5bb786cc693c091cab00b4380f083
#
_cell.length_a   1.000
_cell.length_b   1.000
_cell.length_c   1.000
_cell.angle_alpha   90.00
_cell.angle_beta   90.00
_cell.angle_gamma   90.00
#
_symmetry.space_group_name_H-M   'P 1'
#
loop_
_entity.id
_entity.type
_entity.pdbx_description
1 polymer ?
#
loop_
_entity_poly.entity_id
_entity_poly.type
_entity_poly.pdbx_seq_one_letter_code
_entity_poly.pdbx_strand_id
1 'polypeptide(L)'
;MRILVLDNYDSFTYNLVQYLGELADPAHEIEVVRNDHASVDELMLRGYDRVVVSPGPGTPNEAGVSLEVVRRFPEAGIPMLGVCLGHQALVQAFGGKVIRHEPVHGKTSRIAHDGRTIFSELPADLEVGRYHSLVADPDSIPDSLEVSATGGGVIQAVRHRTLPAEGVQFHPESVLTEHGRDLLANFIGR
;
A
#
# COMPACT_ATOMS: atom_id res chain seq x y z
N MET A 1 -18.96 6.06 0.00
CA MET A 1 -17.49 6.22 0.29
C MET A 1 -16.79 6.53 -1.02
N ARG A 2 -15.90 7.52 -1.01
CA ARG A 2 -15.05 7.87 -2.17
C ARG A 2 -13.64 7.38 -1.91
N ILE A 3 -13.10 6.61 -2.85
CA ILE A 3 -11.76 6.01 -2.75
C ILE A 3 -10.89 6.62 -3.84
N LEU A 4 -9.76 7.22 -3.46
CA LEU A 4 -8.70 7.59 -4.39
C LEU A 4 -7.78 6.37 -4.62
N VAL A 5 -7.54 6.04 -5.87
CA VAL A 5 -6.41 5.20 -6.27
C VAL A 5 -5.39 6.08 -6.98
N LEU A 6 -4.28 6.38 -6.31
CA LEU A 6 -3.17 7.11 -6.91
C LEU A 6 -2.35 6.15 -7.76
N ASP A 7 -2.39 6.36 -9.08
CA ASP A 7 -1.74 5.48 -10.06
C ASP A 7 -0.30 5.91 -10.34
N ASN A 8 0.64 5.06 -9.99
CA ASN A 8 2.07 5.22 -10.25
C ASN A 8 2.50 4.63 -11.62
N TYR A 9 1.61 4.66 -12.62
CA TYR A 9 1.87 4.12 -13.96
C TYR A 9 2.18 2.62 -13.96
N ASP A 10 1.43 1.87 -13.17
CA ASP A 10 1.60 0.42 -13.05
C ASP A 10 0.48 -0.35 -13.74
N SER A 11 0.84 -1.46 -14.40
CA SER A 11 -0.13 -2.34 -15.06
C SER A 11 -1.08 -3.04 -14.07
N PHE A 12 -0.69 -3.20 -12.82
CA PHE A 12 -1.50 -3.82 -11.77
C PHE A 12 -2.47 -2.84 -11.08
N THR A 13 -2.36 -1.53 -11.32
CA THR A 13 -3.27 -0.54 -10.72
C THR A 13 -4.74 -0.89 -10.95
N TYR A 14 -5.10 -1.27 -12.18
CA TYR A 14 -6.49 -1.60 -12.51
C TYR A 14 -6.98 -2.93 -11.90
N ASN A 15 -6.09 -3.84 -11.51
CA ASN A 15 -6.47 -5.02 -10.73
C ASN A 15 -6.87 -4.59 -9.29
N LEU A 16 -6.16 -3.62 -8.69
CA LEU A 16 -6.58 -3.01 -7.41
C LEU A 16 -7.95 -2.35 -7.54
N VAL A 17 -8.15 -1.55 -8.61
CA VAL A 17 -9.43 -0.88 -8.90
C VAL A 17 -10.55 -1.91 -9.03
N GLN A 18 -10.31 -3.01 -9.76
CA GLN A 18 -11.30 -4.08 -9.94
C GLN A 18 -11.65 -4.74 -8.60
N TYR A 19 -10.66 -5.11 -7.79
CA TYR A 19 -10.92 -5.75 -6.49
C TYR A 19 -11.65 -4.81 -5.54
N LEU A 20 -11.25 -3.54 -5.47
CA LEU A 20 -11.95 -2.53 -4.68
C LEU A 20 -13.39 -2.34 -5.19
N GLY A 21 -13.61 -2.33 -6.52
CA GLY A 21 -14.94 -2.22 -7.11
C GLY A 21 -15.85 -3.43 -6.84
N GLU A 22 -15.29 -4.63 -6.83
CA GLU A 22 -16.04 -5.86 -6.49
C GLU A 22 -16.38 -5.94 -4.99
N LEU A 23 -15.52 -5.39 -4.14
CA LEU A 23 -15.72 -5.33 -2.69
C LEU A 23 -16.60 -4.15 -2.28
N ALA A 24 -16.63 -3.10 -3.09
CA ALA A 24 -17.38 -1.90 -2.80
C ALA A 24 -18.89 -2.13 -2.94
N ASP A 25 -19.69 -1.51 -2.07
CA ASP A 25 -21.11 -1.30 -2.30
C ASP A 25 -21.29 -0.47 -3.59
N PRO A 26 -22.33 -0.67 -4.41
CA PRO A 26 -22.61 0.16 -5.58
C PRO A 26 -22.63 1.67 -5.35
N ALA A 27 -22.77 2.10 -4.08
CA ALA A 27 -22.68 3.51 -3.66
C ALA A 27 -21.24 4.03 -3.51
N HIS A 28 -20.21 3.18 -3.69
CA HIS A 28 -18.82 3.62 -3.60
C HIS A 28 -18.31 4.14 -4.94
N GLU A 29 -17.64 5.29 -4.90
CA GLU A 29 -16.98 5.90 -6.05
C GLU A 29 -15.48 5.65 -5.95
N ILE A 30 -14.88 5.10 -7.00
CA ILE A 30 -13.43 4.91 -7.11
C ILE A 30 -12.91 5.86 -8.19
N GLU A 31 -12.06 6.78 -7.80
CA GLU A 31 -11.40 7.71 -8.70
C GLU A 31 -9.92 7.32 -8.86
N VAL A 32 -9.48 7.12 -10.09
CA VAL A 32 -8.08 6.84 -10.43
C VAL A 32 -7.43 8.13 -10.91
N VAL A 33 -6.38 8.56 -10.22
CA VAL A 33 -5.62 9.76 -10.58
C VAL A 33 -4.15 9.40 -10.70
N ARG A 34 -3.51 9.76 -11.81
CA ARG A 34 -2.07 9.55 -11.97
C ARG A 34 -1.27 10.47 -11.06
N ASN A 35 -0.13 9.99 -10.61
CA ASN A 35 0.72 10.63 -9.59
C ASN A 35 1.29 12.01 -9.99
N ASP A 36 1.11 12.42 -11.23
CA ASP A 36 1.56 13.70 -11.80
C ASP A 36 0.42 14.56 -12.38
N HIS A 37 -0.85 14.14 -12.23
CA HIS A 37 -2.00 14.79 -12.83
C HIS A 37 -2.73 15.78 -11.91
N ALA A 38 -2.42 15.80 -10.63
CA ALA A 38 -2.99 16.73 -9.68
C ALA A 38 -2.01 16.98 -8.52
N SER A 39 -2.04 18.16 -7.96
CA SER A 39 -1.34 18.47 -6.72
C SER A 39 -2.04 17.80 -5.53
N VAL A 40 -1.32 17.61 -4.43
CA VAL A 40 -1.93 17.04 -3.22
C VAL A 40 -3.01 17.95 -2.65
N ASP A 41 -2.85 19.26 -2.75
CA ASP A 41 -3.88 20.23 -2.31
C ASP A 41 -5.19 20.04 -3.09
N GLU A 42 -5.12 19.87 -4.42
CA GLU A 42 -6.29 19.59 -5.25
C GLU A 42 -6.94 18.24 -4.88
N LEU A 43 -6.12 17.21 -4.63
CA LEU A 43 -6.62 15.90 -4.21
C LEU A 43 -7.31 15.96 -2.84
N MET A 44 -6.75 16.67 -1.88
CA MET A 44 -7.32 16.86 -0.55
C MET A 44 -8.70 17.55 -0.58
N LEU A 45 -8.89 18.48 -1.51
CA LEU A 45 -10.18 19.20 -1.68
C LEU A 45 -11.30 18.33 -2.28
N ARG A 46 -10.97 17.18 -2.89
CA ARG A 46 -11.97 16.29 -3.50
C ARG A 46 -12.76 15.45 -2.49
N GLY A 47 -12.33 15.38 -1.22
CA GLY A 47 -13.05 14.74 -0.14
C GLY A 47 -13.12 13.22 -0.25
N TYR A 48 -11.97 12.57 -0.31
CA TYR A 48 -11.87 11.10 -0.26
C TYR A 48 -11.98 10.56 1.15
N ASP A 49 -12.61 9.40 1.31
CA ASP A 49 -12.72 8.67 2.57
C ASP A 49 -11.57 7.67 2.76
N ARG A 50 -10.94 7.23 1.66
CA ARG A 50 -9.83 6.25 1.64
C ARG A 50 -8.88 6.58 0.50
N VAL A 51 -7.62 6.23 0.67
CA VAL A 51 -6.59 6.37 -0.37
C VAL A 51 -5.81 5.07 -0.52
N VAL A 52 -5.63 4.63 -1.76
CA VAL A 52 -4.71 3.55 -2.12
C VAL A 52 -3.62 4.15 -3.02
N VAL A 53 -2.37 3.96 -2.64
CA VAL A 53 -1.21 4.33 -3.48
C VAL A 53 -0.68 3.07 -4.14
N SER A 54 -0.76 3.03 -5.47
CA SER A 54 -0.50 1.84 -6.27
C SER A 54 0.97 1.43 -6.30
N PRO A 55 1.26 0.20 -6.75
CA PRO A 55 2.57 -0.15 -7.28
C PRO A 55 3.04 0.82 -8.36
N GLY A 56 4.30 0.76 -8.72
CA GLY A 56 4.86 1.54 -9.82
C GLY A 56 6.34 1.25 -10.07
N PRO A 57 6.87 1.72 -11.19
CA PRO A 57 8.29 1.62 -11.51
C PRO A 57 9.14 2.63 -10.75
N GLY A 58 10.44 2.40 -10.73
CA GLY A 58 11.41 3.34 -10.17
C GLY A 58 11.42 3.39 -8.64
N THR A 59 11.67 4.56 -8.11
CA THR A 59 11.81 4.83 -6.68
C THR A 59 10.71 5.77 -6.19
N PRO A 60 10.44 5.85 -4.86
CA PRO A 60 9.49 6.82 -4.32
C PRO A 60 9.79 8.28 -4.69
N ASN A 61 11.07 8.64 -4.89
CA ASN A 61 11.45 10.01 -5.32
C ASN A 61 10.99 10.35 -6.74
N GLU A 62 10.74 9.34 -7.57
CA GLU A 62 10.31 9.48 -8.96
C GLU A 62 8.80 9.29 -9.11
N ALA A 63 8.08 9.06 -8.01
CA ALA A 63 6.66 8.72 -7.98
C ALA A 63 5.73 9.95 -7.83
N GLY A 64 6.09 11.08 -8.45
CA GLY A 64 5.27 12.29 -8.43
C GLY A 64 4.88 12.71 -7.02
N VAL A 65 3.57 12.89 -6.78
CA VAL A 65 3.05 13.34 -5.48
C VAL A 65 2.93 12.22 -4.43
N SER A 66 3.35 10.99 -4.73
CA SER A 66 3.14 9.83 -3.83
C SER A 66 3.72 10.01 -2.44
N LEU A 67 4.94 10.56 -2.31
CA LEU A 67 5.56 10.83 -1.00
C LEU A 67 4.74 11.81 -0.15
N GLU A 68 4.15 12.81 -0.78
CA GLU A 68 3.33 13.79 -0.09
C GLU A 68 1.95 13.21 0.27
N VAL A 69 1.35 12.43 -0.63
CA VAL A 69 0.05 11.77 -0.41
C VAL A 69 0.12 10.81 0.77
N VAL A 70 1.12 9.92 0.84
CA VAL A 70 1.23 8.92 1.92
C VAL A 70 1.44 9.55 3.30
N ARG A 71 1.86 10.81 3.35
CA ARG A 71 2.01 11.58 4.59
C ARG A 71 0.76 12.40 4.92
N ARG A 72 0.31 13.25 3.99
CA ARG A 72 -0.72 14.26 4.27
C ARG A 72 -2.12 13.70 4.47
N PHE A 73 -2.49 12.64 3.75
CA PHE A 73 -3.82 12.04 3.92
C PHE A 73 -3.99 11.39 5.31
N PRO A 74 -3.04 10.56 5.79
CA PRO A 74 -3.12 10.04 7.16
C PRO A 74 -3.03 11.14 8.25
N GLU A 75 -2.21 12.19 8.05
CA GLU A 75 -2.15 13.35 8.95
C GLU A 75 -3.52 14.06 9.07
N ALA A 76 -4.31 14.05 8.01
CA ALA A 76 -5.69 14.54 7.99
C ALA A 76 -6.73 13.53 8.51
N GLY A 77 -6.29 12.35 8.99
CA GLY A 77 -7.17 11.29 9.50
C GLY A 77 -7.80 10.42 8.41
N ILE A 78 -7.37 10.52 7.16
CA ILE A 78 -7.90 9.74 6.04
C ILE A 78 -7.06 8.45 5.90
N PRO A 79 -7.66 7.25 6.06
CA PRO A 79 -6.96 5.99 5.93
C PRO A 79 -6.29 5.80 4.57
N MET A 80 -5.03 5.36 4.61
CA MET A 80 -4.20 5.15 3.43
C MET A 80 -3.56 3.76 3.43
N LEU A 81 -3.61 3.08 2.30
CA LEU A 81 -2.88 1.84 2.01
C LEU A 81 -1.88 2.06 0.89
N GLY A 82 -0.60 1.84 1.16
CA GLY A 82 0.45 1.82 0.14
C GLY A 82 0.75 0.39 -0.33
N VAL A 83 0.78 0.16 -1.64
CA VAL A 83 1.09 -1.14 -2.23
C VAL A 83 2.41 -1.06 -2.99
N CYS A 84 3.36 -1.94 -2.67
CA CYS A 84 4.69 -2.05 -3.27
C CYS A 84 5.44 -0.70 -3.26
N LEU A 85 5.46 0.06 -4.35
CA LEU A 85 6.02 1.42 -4.38
C LEU A 85 5.35 2.34 -3.36
N GLY A 86 4.02 2.23 -3.17
CA GLY A 86 3.29 2.98 -2.16
C GLY A 86 3.71 2.66 -0.72
N HIS A 87 4.04 1.39 -0.42
CA HIS A 87 4.63 0.98 0.85
C HIS A 87 6.03 1.59 1.04
N GLN A 88 6.86 1.55 0.01
CA GLN A 88 8.19 2.16 0.05
C GLN A 88 8.11 3.67 0.23
N ALA A 89 7.15 4.33 -0.42
CA ALA A 89 6.88 5.75 -0.24
C ALA A 89 6.46 6.06 1.21
N LEU A 90 5.62 5.23 1.83
CA LEU A 90 5.24 5.37 3.24
C LEU A 90 6.47 5.28 4.15
N VAL A 91 7.32 4.26 3.99
CA VAL A 91 8.54 4.12 4.79
C VAL A 91 9.43 5.35 4.64
N GLN A 92 9.67 5.81 3.40
CA GLN A 92 10.55 6.94 3.13
C GLN A 92 9.97 8.27 3.61
N ALA A 93 8.68 8.51 3.48
CA ALA A 93 8.02 9.74 3.89
C ALA A 93 8.10 9.97 5.41
N PHE A 94 8.20 8.91 6.20
CA PHE A 94 8.35 8.97 7.65
C PHE A 94 9.81 8.82 8.14
N GLY A 95 10.79 8.84 7.23
CA GLY A 95 12.22 8.92 7.54
C GLY A 95 13.01 7.62 7.44
N GLY A 96 12.38 6.52 7.03
CA GLY A 96 13.08 5.27 6.71
C GLY A 96 13.78 5.34 5.35
N LYS A 97 14.51 4.29 5.02
CA LYS A 97 15.24 4.16 3.76
C LYS A 97 14.68 3.02 2.92
N VAL A 98 14.82 3.17 1.62
CA VAL A 98 14.52 2.14 0.62
C VAL A 98 15.83 1.75 -0.04
N ILE A 99 16.12 0.45 -0.06
CA ILE A 99 17.37 -0.10 -0.56
C ILE A 99 17.15 -1.12 -1.68
N ARG A 100 18.19 -1.36 -2.47
CA ARG A 100 18.16 -2.41 -3.50
C ARG A 100 18.20 -3.79 -2.87
N HIS A 101 17.41 -4.68 -3.44
CA HIS A 101 17.34 -6.09 -3.10
C HIS A 101 17.44 -6.93 -4.39
N GLU A 102 17.72 -8.21 -4.28
CA GLU A 102 17.64 -9.11 -5.44
C GLU A 102 16.24 -9.02 -6.07
N PRO A 103 16.16 -8.84 -7.40
CA PRO A 103 14.88 -8.75 -8.07
C PRO A 103 14.03 -10.01 -7.86
N VAL A 104 12.80 -9.79 -7.39
CA VAL A 104 11.78 -10.83 -7.28
C VAL A 104 10.67 -10.48 -8.26
N HIS A 105 10.34 -11.37 -9.17
CA HIS A 105 9.31 -11.12 -10.18
C HIS A 105 8.45 -12.37 -10.38
N GLY A 106 7.17 -12.28 -10.03
CA GLY A 106 6.22 -13.38 -10.19
C GLY A 106 6.54 -14.61 -9.32
N LYS A 107 7.18 -14.41 -8.17
CA LYS A 107 7.45 -15.45 -7.17
C LYS A 107 6.57 -15.24 -5.95
N THR A 108 6.25 -16.32 -5.27
CA THR A 108 5.54 -16.27 -3.99
C THR A 108 6.52 -16.34 -2.82
N SER A 109 6.06 -15.85 -1.69
CA SER A 109 6.71 -16.02 -0.39
C SER A 109 5.67 -16.17 0.70
N ARG A 110 5.98 -17.00 1.68
CA ARG A 110 5.18 -17.05 2.90
C ARG A 110 5.56 -15.92 3.82
N ILE A 111 4.55 -15.26 4.38
CA ILE A 111 4.71 -14.17 5.32
C ILE A 111 4.01 -14.50 6.63
N ALA A 112 4.60 -14.04 7.73
CA ALA A 112 3.97 -14.00 9.04
C ALA A 112 3.57 -12.55 9.35
N HIS A 113 2.37 -12.34 9.90
CA HIS A 113 1.83 -11.02 10.22
C HIS A 113 1.24 -10.99 11.64
N ASP A 114 0.94 -9.80 12.13
CA ASP A 114 0.49 -9.57 13.51
C ASP A 114 -1.02 -9.81 13.74
N GLY A 115 -1.79 -10.11 12.69
CA GLY A 115 -3.23 -10.37 12.76
C GLY A 115 -4.09 -9.13 13.07
N ARG A 116 -3.55 -7.92 12.91
CA ARG A 116 -4.25 -6.67 13.26
C ARG A 116 -4.62 -5.87 12.01
N THR A 117 -5.64 -5.02 12.12
CA THR A 117 -6.07 -4.08 11.08
C THR A 117 -6.32 -4.76 9.73
N ILE A 118 -5.54 -4.48 8.69
CA ILE A 118 -5.69 -5.10 7.36
C ILE A 118 -5.46 -6.63 7.39
N PHE A 119 -4.79 -7.16 8.41
CA PHE A 119 -4.57 -8.59 8.60
C PHE A 119 -5.57 -9.26 9.55
N SER A 120 -6.59 -8.55 10.03
CA SER A 120 -7.62 -9.11 10.92
C SER A 120 -8.32 -10.28 10.26
N GLU A 121 -8.51 -11.37 11.03
CA GLU A 121 -9.20 -12.60 10.62
C GLU A 121 -8.55 -13.36 9.44
N LEU A 122 -7.35 -12.95 9.00
CA LEU A 122 -6.59 -13.68 8.00
C LEU A 122 -5.78 -14.83 8.65
N PRO A 123 -5.51 -15.91 7.91
CA PRO A 123 -4.60 -16.97 8.40
C PRO A 123 -3.24 -16.38 8.77
N ALA A 124 -2.66 -16.87 9.87
CA ALA A 124 -1.40 -16.34 10.41
C ALA A 124 -0.19 -16.45 9.45
N ASP A 125 -0.29 -17.29 8.45
CA ASP A 125 0.74 -17.57 7.45
C ASP A 125 0.10 -17.48 6.06
N LEU A 126 0.46 -16.46 5.28
CA LEU A 126 -0.09 -16.17 3.96
C LEU A 126 0.95 -16.38 2.88
N GLU A 127 0.53 -16.95 1.75
CA GLU A 127 1.33 -16.92 0.53
C GLU A 127 1.01 -15.65 -0.27
N VAL A 128 2.05 -14.86 -0.60
CA VAL A 128 1.90 -13.57 -1.27
C VAL A 128 2.76 -13.45 -2.51
N GLY A 129 2.22 -12.83 -3.56
CA GLY A 129 2.93 -12.55 -4.80
C GLY A 129 3.84 -11.33 -4.69
N ARG A 130 5.08 -11.46 -5.19
CA ARG A 130 6.12 -10.42 -5.12
C ARG A 130 6.65 -10.05 -6.49
N TYR A 131 6.80 -8.72 -6.72
CA TYR A 131 7.26 -8.13 -7.99
C TYR A 131 8.09 -6.88 -7.70
N HIS A 132 9.22 -7.01 -6.99
CA HIS A 132 10.01 -5.85 -6.56
C HIS A 132 11.51 -6.12 -6.58
N SER A 133 12.30 -5.05 -6.75
CA SER A 133 13.76 -5.02 -6.62
C SER A 133 14.23 -4.01 -5.56
N LEU A 134 13.29 -3.30 -4.94
CA LEU A 134 13.51 -2.40 -3.83
C LEU A 134 12.73 -2.88 -2.62
N VAL A 135 13.27 -2.63 -1.42
CA VAL A 135 12.66 -2.99 -0.13
C VAL A 135 12.93 -1.91 0.91
N ALA A 136 12.11 -1.87 1.94
CA ALA A 136 12.41 -1.10 3.13
C ALA A 136 13.66 -1.66 3.83
N ASP A 137 14.59 -0.78 4.18
CA ASP A 137 15.79 -1.11 4.93
C ASP A 137 15.40 -1.40 6.40
N PRO A 138 15.58 -2.63 6.90
CA PRO A 138 15.15 -3.01 8.24
C PRO A 138 15.88 -2.22 9.35
N ASP A 139 17.10 -1.74 9.07
CA ASP A 139 17.89 -1.00 10.03
C ASP A 139 17.51 0.49 10.10
N SER A 140 16.58 0.94 9.26
CA SER A 140 16.18 2.35 9.15
C SER A 140 14.70 2.61 9.45
N ILE A 141 13.94 1.61 9.88
CA ILE A 141 12.51 1.80 10.19
C ILE A 141 12.37 2.80 11.35
N PRO A 142 11.69 3.94 11.14
CA PRO A 142 11.55 4.96 12.16
C PRO A 142 10.60 4.50 13.28
N ASP A 143 10.77 5.07 14.49
CA ASP A 143 9.93 4.74 15.66
C ASP A 143 8.43 4.98 15.44
N SER A 144 8.06 5.86 14.51
CA SER A 144 6.65 6.12 14.15
C SER A 144 5.99 4.97 13.41
N LEU A 145 6.77 4.07 12.81
CA LEU A 145 6.29 2.89 12.11
C LEU A 145 6.53 1.61 12.93
N GLU A 146 5.64 0.65 12.80
CA GLU A 146 5.84 -0.71 13.27
C GLU A 146 5.82 -1.69 12.09
N VAL A 147 6.68 -2.69 12.14
CA VAL A 147 6.66 -3.80 11.17
C VAL A 147 5.48 -4.71 11.53
N SER A 148 4.52 -4.85 10.62
CA SER A 148 3.30 -5.64 10.82
C SER A 148 3.33 -7.00 10.11
N ALA A 149 4.24 -7.18 9.13
CA ALA A 149 4.50 -8.48 8.51
C ALA A 149 5.93 -8.61 8.01
N THR A 150 6.46 -9.85 8.06
CA THR A 150 7.78 -10.22 7.52
C THR A 150 7.71 -11.53 6.76
N GLY A 151 8.60 -11.74 5.80
CA GLY A 151 8.71 -12.98 5.04
C GLY A 151 9.61 -12.83 3.83
N GLY A 152 10.15 -13.94 3.35
CA GLY A 152 11.09 -13.91 2.21
C GLY A 152 12.35 -13.08 2.47
N GLY A 153 12.77 -12.93 3.72
CA GLY A 153 13.96 -12.19 4.12
C GLY A 153 13.81 -10.66 4.13
N VAL A 154 12.59 -10.12 3.99
CA VAL A 154 12.34 -8.67 3.94
C VAL A 154 11.12 -8.28 4.79
N ILE A 155 10.99 -6.98 5.05
CA ILE A 155 9.78 -6.40 5.62
C ILE A 155 8.69 -6.45 4.55
N GLN A 156 7.56 -7.07 4.90
CA GLN A 156 6.43 -7.26 4.00
C GLN A 156 5.28 -6.29 4.26
N ALA A 157 5.20 -5.74 5.46
CA ALA A 157 4.24 -4.70 5.77
C ALA A 157 4.71 -3.82 6.94
N VAL A 158 4.28 -2.58 6.89
CA VAL A 158 4.43 -1.61 8.00
C VAL A 158 3.10 -0.93 8.27
N ARG A 159 2.95 -0.46 9.52
CA ARG A 159 1.83 0.35 9.98
C ARG A 159 2.34 1.55 10.76
N HIS A 160 1.74 2.71 10.56
CA HIS A 160 2.02 3.86 11.42
C HIS A 160 1.35 3.68 12.79
N ARG A 161 2.06 3.99 13.87
CA ARG A 161 1.58 3.69 15.24
C ARG A 161 0.36 4.49 15.67
N THR A 162 0.17 5.68 15.11
CA THR A 162 -0.89 6.62 15.52
C THR A 162 -1.74 7.15 14.37
N LEU A 163 -1.21 7.19 13.15
CA LEU A 163 -1.94 7.63 11.97
C LEU A 163 -2.56 6.44 11.22
N PRO A 164 -3.66 6.62 10.50
CA PRO A 164 -4.31 5.55 9.75
C PRO A 164 -3.57 5.26 8.43
N ALA A 165 -2.31 4.82 8.52
CA ALA A 165 -1.45 4.53 7.38
C ALA A 165 -0.85 3.14 7.49
N GLU A 166 -1.04 2.34 6.45
CA GLU A 166 -0.47 1.00 6.32
C GLU A 166 0.13 0.81 4.93
N GLY A 167 1.10 -0.08 4.83
CA GLY A 167 1.70 -0.42 3.56
C GLY A 167 2.11 -1.88 3.48
N VAL A 168 1.94 -2.49 2.31
CA VAL A 168 2.34 -3.87 2.00
C VAL A 168 3.33 -3.88 0.83
N GLN A 169 4.43 -4.62 0.97
CA GLN A 169 5.44 -4.76 -0.08
C GLN A 169 4.98 -5.70 -1.19
N PHE A 170 4.15 -6.68 -0.86
CA PHE A 170 3.56 -7.62 -1.80
C PHE A 170 2.33 -7.01 -2.52
N HIS A 171 1.82 -7.74 -3.51
CA HIS A 171 0.69 -7.32 -4.34
C HIS A 171 -0.59 -8.04 -3.94
N PRO A 172 -1.50 -7.43 -3.15
CA PRO A 172 -2.77 -8.04 -2.76
C PRO A 172 -3.71 -8.27 -3.95
N GLU A 173 -3.52 -7.53 -5.05
CA GLU A 173 -4.29 -7.65 -6.29
C GLU A 173 -3.79 -8.77 -7.22
N SER A 174 -2.67 -9.39 -6.89
CA SER A 174 -2.11 -10.51 -7.67
C SER A 174 -2.89 -11.79 -7.40
N VAL A 175 -3.11 -12.56 -8.45
CA VAL A 175 -3.67 -13.93 -8.34
C VAL A 175 -2.77 -14.88 -7.55
N LEU A 176 -1.50 -14.51 -7.34
CA LEU A 176 -0.53 -15.25 -6.53
C LEU A 176 -0.63 -14.94 -5.03
N THR A 177 -1.48 -13.98 -4.64
CA THR A 177 -1.66 -13.61 -3.24
C THR A 177 -2.94 -14.24 -2.69
N GLU A 178 -2.75 -15.14 -1.72
CA GLU A 178 -3.86 -15.68 -0.94
C GLU A 178 -4.51 -14.57 -0.11
N HIS A 179 -5.85 -14.59 0.01
CA HIS A 179 -6.60 -13.62 0.83
C HIS A 179 -6.35 -12.13 0.52
N GLY A 180 -5.85 -11.80 -0.68
CA GLY A 180 -5.61 -10.41 -1.07
C GLY A 180 -6.90 -9.57 -1.08
N ARG A 181 -8.04 -10.17 -1.48
CA ARG A 181 -9.37 -9.53 -1.42
C ARG A 181 -9.82 -9.27 0.01
N ASP A 182 -9.60 -10.23 0.91
CA ASP A 182 -9.97 -10.11 2.32
C ASP A 182 -9.17 -8.99 3.00
N LEU A 183 -7.87 -8.87 2.66
CA LEU A 183 -7.03 -7.77 3.11
C LEU A 183 -7.56 -6.42 2.65
N LEU A 184 -7.94 -6.30 1.38
CA LEU A 184 -8.54 -5.06 0.84
C LEU A 184 -9.92 -4.79 1.45
N ALA A 185 -10.72 -5.83 1.73
CA ALA A 185 -11.98 -5.71 2.44
C ALA A 185 -11.79 -5.13 3.84
N ASN A 186 -10.78 -5.62 4.59
CA ASN A 186 -10.43 -5.09 5.90
C ASN A 186 -10.02 -3.61 5.82
N PHE A 187 -9.26 -3.24 4.78
CA PHE A 187 -8.86 -1.83 4.57
C PHE A 187 -10.05 -0.92 4.32
N ILE A 188 -11.05 -1.34 3.55
CA ILE A 188 -12.25 -0.52 3.31
C ILE A 188 -13.28 -0.60 4.43
N GLY A 189 -13.07 -1.45 5.45
CA GLY A 189 -13.94 -1.54 6.62
C GLY A 189 -15.15 -2.45 6.44
N ARG A 190 -14.94 -3.59 5.77
CA ARG A 190 -15.96 -4.64 5.57
C ARG A 190 -15.64 -5.88 6.36
#